data_348aec572933f3dbbe011a3bacd7282f
#
_entry.id   348aec572933f3dbbe011a3bacd7282f
#
_cell.length_a   1.000
_cell.length_b   1.000
_cell.length_c   1.000
_cell.angle_alpha   90.00
_cell.angle_beta   90.00
_cell.angle_gamma   90.00
#
_symmetry.space_group_name_H-M   'P 1'
#
loop_
_entity.id
_entity.type
_entity.pdbx_description
1 polymer ?
#
loop_
_entity_poly.entity_id
_entity_poly.type
_entity_poly.pdbx_seq_one_letter_code
_entity_poly.pdbx_strand_id
1 'polypeptide(L)'
;MKKYIDFMNEFNGDDIFEGLLGYGLFCEKLPPIFDSSNFYEYCKNNLPTFDTTCKETNYIKYESIRNTNIPRALGVPNPINYYKLCRFIGAKFVVNVDISTCFPSMYTHSLAWALAGKEYAKKNRQPSHWFNQLDFYVRGTTNGETHGLLIGPHSSNILSEIILTCVDNELTKKGWKYIRNIDDYTCFVTSNDDVQRFLVDINAELRKLNLMLNHKKTKISQLPQTSSEKWIRKLSVILTTNKKYLDYKDVKLLLDTAIELLYANNNNAAILNYVMKMIDGKQLSKNARVYYQKNILHLAIVFPYLIPLIDTYVYENQNIADEEIEDFSNIIYVEGEKTNNFEMICYALFFAVKYKFKISKISLDFILESKHCISLLLGFVYYKKVAKEKDSVKIFKELAKELIKDKDDFEENWLFVYEVLTVGFFKGDNSDWKILKKNGISFLKEDIV
;
A
#
# COMPACT_ATOMS: atom_id res chain seq x y z
N MET A 1 14.66 -14.84 6.45
CA MET A 1 13.37 -15.20 5.90
C MET A 1 12.56 -16.14 6.79
N LYS A 2 13.00 -17.41 7.10
CA LYS A 2 12.22 -18.36 7.92
C LYS A 2 11.72 -17.79 9.25
N LYS A 3 12.60 -17.14 10.04
CA LYS A 3 12.24 -16.54 11.33
C LYS A 3 11.35 -15.30 11.22
N TYR A 4 11.41 -14.56 10.12
CA TYR A 4 10.50 -13.46 9.84
C TYR A 4 9.10 -13.99 9.48
N ILE A 5 9.04 -15.05 8.67
CA ILE A 5 7.80 -15.76 8.34
C ILE A 5 7.19 -16.39 9.59
N ASP A 6 8.01 -16.96 10.50
CA ASP A 6 7.53 -17.51 11.78
C ASP A 6 6.88 -16.42 12.66
N PHE A 7 7.44 -15.21 12.67
CA PHE A 7 6.84 -14.04 13.33
C PHE A 7 5.54 -13.56 12.65
N MET A 8 5.46 -13.73 11.32
CA MET A 8 4.35 -13.27 10.48
C MET A 8 3.20 -14.28 10.35
N ASN A 9 3.32 -15.48 10.92
CA ASN A 9 2.29 -16.54 10.84
C ASN A 9 0.92 -16.18 11.44
N GLU A 10 0.83 -15.05 12.16
CA GLU A 10 -0.45 -14.50 12.65
C GLU A 10 -1.08 -13.50 11.68
N PHE A 11 -0.46 -13.21 10.54
CA PHE A 11 -0.89 -12.21 9.58
C PHE A 11 -1.38 -12.83 8.27
N ASN A 12 -2.15 -12.05 7.55
CA ASN A 12 -2.74 -12.43 6.27
C ASN A 12 -1.64 -12.66 5.21
N GLY A 13 -1.81 -13.60 4.31
CA GLY A 13 -0.83 -13.93 3.27
C GLY A 13 -0.47 -12.77 2.36
N ASP A 14 -1.44 -11.88 2.09
CA ASP A 14 -1.22 -10.68 1.27
C ASP A 14 -0.22 -9.73 1.91
N ASP A 15 -0.19 -9.63 3.24
CA ASP A 15 0.73 -8.77 3.97
C ASP A 15 2.19 -9.26 3.87
N ILE A 16 2.38 -10.58 3.85
CA ILE A 16 3.72 -11.19 3.68
C ILE A 16 4.22 -10.92 2.26
N PHE A 17 3.35 -11.06 1.28
CA PHE A 17 3.68 -10.84 -0.12
C PHE A 17 4.02 -9.37 -0.39
N GLU A 18 3.21 -8.43 0.09
CA GLU A 18 3.50 -7.00 0.00
C GLU A 18 4.82 -6.64 0.69
N GLY A 19 5.12 -7.26 1.83
CA GLY A 19 6.39 -7.07 2.53
C GLY A 19 7.60 -7.58 1.74
N LEU A 20 7.47 -8.72 1.08
CA LEU A 20 8.53 -9.28 0.24
C LEU A 20 8.75 -8.47 -1.05
N LEU A 21 7.67 -7.97 -1.66
CA LEU A 21 7.75 -7.12 -2.84
C LEU A 21 8.20 -5.69 -2.51
N GLY A 22 7.85 -5.17 -1.35
CA GLY A 22 8.21 -3.82 -0.91
C GLY A 22 9.71 -3.57 -0.82
N TYR A 23 10.51 -4.62 -0.91
CA TYR A 23 11.98 -4.56 -0.85
C TYR A 23 12.66 -3.98 -2.11
N GLY A 24 11.99 -3.40 -3.02
CA GLY A 24 12.55 -2.75 -4.22
C GLY A 24 11.50 -1.99 -5.01
N LEU A 25 10.24 -2.14 -4.64
CA LEU A 25 9.11 -1.63 -5.42
C LEU A 25 8.32 -0.56 -4.64
N PHE A 26 9.03 0.41 -4.07
CA PHE A 26 8.43 1.49 -3.29
C PHE A 26 7.33 2.22 -4.08
N CYS A 27 6.10 2.16 -3.55
CA CYS A 27 4.96 2.97 -3.94
C CYS A 27 4.28 2.66 -5.28
N GLU A 28 4.62 1.61 -5.99
CA GLU A 28 3.91 1.22 -7.20
C GLU A 28 2.66 0.39 -6.85
N LYS A 29 1.52 0.76 -7.42
CA LYS A 29 0.34 -0.09 -7.37
C LYS A 29 0.52 -1.22 -8.38
N LEU A 30 0.68 -2.43 -7.88
CA LEU A 30 0.85 -3.60 -8.72
C LEU A 30 -0.45 -3.95 -9.46
N PRO A 31 -0.36 -4.41 -10.72
CA PRO A 31 -1.50 -5.00 -11.42
C PRO A 31 -2.07 -6.20 -10.64
N PRO A 32 -3.40 -6.44 -10.68
CA PRO A 32 -4.05 -7.51 -9.92
C PRO A 32 -3.83 -8.92 -10.53
N ILE A 33 -2.64 -9.17 -11.03
CA ILE A 33 -2.17 -10.46 -11.60
C ILE A 33 -1.50 -11.34 -10.54
N PHE A 34 -1.15 -10.76 -9.38
CA PHE A 34 -0.43 -11.43 -8.31
C PHE A 34 -1.37 -12.06 -7.30
N ASP A 35 -0.96 -13.21 -6.74
CA ASP A 35 -1.68 -13.95 -5.71
C ASP A 35 -0.68 -14.60 -4.75
N SER A 36 -0.81 -14.36 -3.47
CA SER A 36 0.03 -14.93 -2.42
C SER A 36 -0.65 -16.02 -1.59
N SER A 37 -1.92 -16.35 -1.89
CA SER A 37 -2.71 -17.29 -1.09
C SER A 37 -2.04 -18.66 -0.96
N ASN A 38 -1.51 -19.21 -2.05
CA ASN A 38 -0.79 -20.49 -2.05
C ASN A 38 0.48 -20.44 -1.21
N PHE A 39 1.20 -19.33 -1.23
CA PHE A 39 2.38 -19.11 -0.39
C PHE A 39 2.01 -19.05 1.09
N TYR A 40 0.94 -18.35 1.43
CA TYR A 40 0.43 -18.24 2.79
C TYR A 40 0.00 -19.60 3.35
N GLU A 41 -0.80 -20.35 2.60
CA GLU A 41 -1.24 -21.71 3.02
C GLU A 41 -0.04 -22.67 3.18
N TYR A 42 0.96 -22.58 2.31
CA TYR A 42 2.19 -23.34 2.46
C TYR A 42 2.92 -22.97 3.76
N CYS A 43 3.09 -21.69 4.06
CA CYS A 43 3.72 -21.23 5.29
C CYS A 43 2.98 -21.68 6.53
N LYS A 44 1.65 -21.54 6.54
CA LYS A 44 0.79 -21.97 7.64
C LYS A 44 0.91 -23.47 7.96
N ASN A 45 1.03 -24.30 6.92
CA ASN A 45 1.06 -25.76 7.08
C ASN A 45 2.46 -26.34 7.34
N ASN A 46 3.54 -25.65 6.97
CA ASN A 46 4.88 -26.19 6.96
C ASN A 46 5.90 -25.48 7.86
N LEU A 47 5.55 -24.31 8.40
CA LEU A 47 6.39 -23.60 9.35
C LEU A 47 5.95 -23.90 10.78
N PRO A 48 6.89 -23.99 11.75
CA PRO A 48 6.53 -24.22 13.13
C PRO A 48 5.62 -23.08 13.61
N THR A 49 4.41 -23.45 14.06
CA THR A 49 3.51 -22.51 14.73
C THR A 49 4.16 -22.01 16.02
N PHE A 50 4.08 -20.72 16.28
CA PHE A 50 4.37 -20.18 17.59
C PHE A 50 3.41 -20.82 18.59
N ASP A 51 3.95 -21.32 19.70
CA ASP A 51 3.14 -21.80 20.81
C ASP A 51 2.37 -20.60 21.40
N THR A 52 1.08 -20.53 21.09
CA THR A 52 0.16 -19.48 21.53
C THR A 52 -0.19 -19.59 23.02
N THR A 53 0.53 -20.40 23.79
CA THR A 53 0.33 -20.53 25.24
C THR A 53 0.81 -19.34 26.05
N CYS A 54 1.34 -18.28 25.43
CA CYS A 54 1.52 -16.99 26.08
C CYS A 54 0.15 -16.33 26.30
N LYS A 55 -0.64 -16.92 27.21
CA LYS A 55 -1.85 -16.32 27.75
C LYS A 55 -1.45 -15.05 28.47
N GLU A 56 -2.23 -13.98 28.19
CA GLU A 56 -2.20 -12.69 28.88
C GLU A 56 -1.17 -11.67 28.41
N THR A 57 -1.36 -11.19 27.20
CA THR A 57 -0.91 -9.85 26.83
C THR A 57 -2.08 -9.04 26.29
N ASN A 58 -2.07 -7.74 26.50
CA ASN A 58 -3.08 -6.75 26.11
C ASN A 58 -3.38 -6.68 24.60
N TYR A 59 -2.97 -7.66 23.82
CA TYR A 59 -3.20 -7.84 22.38
C TYR A 59 -4.68 -7.92 22.01
N ILE A 60 -5.52 -8.54 22.84
CA ILE A 60 -6.97 -8.66 22.63
C ILE A 60 -7.66 -7.29 22.50
N LYS A 61 -7.06 -6.23 23.06
CA LYS A 61 -7.61 -4.87 22.95
C LYS A 61 -7.43 -4.25 21.57
N TYR A 62 -6.42 -4.65 20.81
CA TYR A 62 -6.12 -4.09 19.50
C TYR A 62 -7.00 -4.71 18.39
N GLU A 63 -7.16 -6.03 18.37
CA GLU A 63 -8.11 -6.70 17.47
C GLU A 63 -9.55 -6.27 17.71
N SER A 64 -9.94 -6.03 18.97
CA SER A 64 -11.30 -5.57 19.29
C SER A 64 -11.59 -4.14 18.78
N ILE A 65 -10.57 -3.30 18.61
CA ILE A 65 -10.71 -1.94 18.07
C ILE A 65 -10.70 -1.96 16.54
N ARG A 66 -9.94 -2.86 15.92
CA ARG A 66 -9.88 -3.04 14.47
C ARG A 66 -11.02 -3.89 13.91
N ASN A 67 -11.69 -4.68 14.76
CA ASN A 67 -12.81 -5.50 14.36
C ASN A 67 -14.03 -4.62 14.06
N THR A 68 -14.05 -4.06 12.86
CA THR A 68 -15.04 -3.11 12.33
C THR A 68 -16.47 -3.66 12.30
N ASN A 69 -16.67 -4.94 12.64
CA ASN A 69 -17.98 -5.59 12.69
C ASN A 69 -18.75 -5.28 13.98
N ILE A 70 -18.08 -5.05 15.12
CA ILE A 70 -18.76 -4.74 16.37
C ILE A 70 -19.45 -3.37 16.32
N PRO A 71 -18.81 -2.28 15.89
CA PRO A 71 -19.47 -0.99 15.74
C PRO A 71 -20.58 -0.99 14.66
N ARG A 72 -20.42 -1.75 13.57
CA ARG A 72 -21.48 -1.92 12.56
C ARG A 72 -22.69 -2.68 13.11
N ALA A 73 -22.48 -3.72 13.90
CA ALA A 73 -23.54 -4.46 14.55
C ALA A 73 -24.33 -3.62 15.56
N LEU A 74 -23.68 -2.61 16.16
CA LEU A 74 -24.31 -1.67 17.07
C LEU A 74 -24.89 -0.42 16.37
N GLY A 75 -24.84 -0.35 15.05
CA GLY A 75 -25.29 0.81 14.27
C GLY A 75 -24.45 2.09 14.49
N VAL A 76 -23.28 1.98 15.10
CA VAL A 76 -22.38 3.10 15.34
C VAL A 76 -21.54 3.36 14.08
N PRO A 77 -21.62 4.54 13.48
CA PRO A 77 -20.77 4.89 12.36
C PRO A 77 -19.33 4.95 12.83
N ASN A 78 -18.41 4.38 12.07
CA ASN A 78 -16.96 4.29 12.22
C ASN A 78 -16.43 4.69 13.63
N PRO A 79 -15.88 3.77 14.44
CA PRO A 79 -15.48 4.01 15.83
C PRO A 79 -14.59 5.25 16.03
N ILE A 80 -13.71 5.55 15.06
CA ILE A 80 -12.86 6.75 15.08
C ILE A 80 -13.71 8.03 15.13
N ASN A 81 -14.81 8.08 14.36
CA ASN A 81 -15.70 9.25 14.37
C ASN A 81 -16.48 9.37 15.69
N TYR A 82 -16.88 8.25 16.27
CA TYR A 82 -17.55 8.26 17.57
C TYR A 82 -16.63 8.78 18.69
N TYR A 83 -15.40 8.27 18.77
CA TYR A 83 -14.40 8.74 19.74
C TYR A 83 -14.03 10.20 19.52
N LYS A 84 -13.96 10.67 18.27
CA LYS A 84 -13.81 12.09 17.97
C LYS A 84 -14.94 12.91 18.57
N LEU A 85 -16.20 12.50 18.35
CA LEU A 85 -17.39 13.19 18.89
C LEU A 85 -17.38 13.31 20.41
N CYS A 86 -16.97 12.28 21.12
CA CYS A 86 -16.90 12.31 22.58
C CYS A 86 -15.78 13.21 23.12
N ARG A 87 -14.69 13.41 22.37
CA ARG A 87 -13.51 14.13 22.86
C ARG A 87 -13.49 15.61 22.54
N PHE A 88 -14.23 16.08 21.55
CA PHE A 88 -14.22 17.50 21.22
C PHE A 88 -15.26 18.34 21.99
N ILE A 89 -16.14 17.73 22.82
CA ILE A 89 -17.05 18.48 23.66
C ILE A 89 -16.24 19.40 24.59
N GLY A 90 -16.44 20.70 24.45
CA GLY A 90 -15.74 21.75 25.21
C GLY A 90 -14.40 22.19 24.57
N ALA A 91 -13.91 21.52 23.54
CA ALA A 91 -12.73 21.97 22.83
C ALA A 91 -13.03 23.18 21.94
N LYS A 92 -12.04 24.06 21.78
CA LYS A 92 -12.10 25.23 20.89
C LYS A 92 -11.16 25.08 19.69
N PHE A 93 -10.15 24.23 19.80
CA PHE A 93 -9.18 23.96 18.75
C PHE A 93 -8.98 22.46 18.56
N VAL A 94 -8.65 22.08 17.34
CA VAL A 94 -8.16 20.75 16.99
C VAL A 94 -6.77 20.88 16.35
N VAL A 95 -5.84 20.05 16.83
CA VAL A 95 -4.45 19.98 16.36
C VAL A 95 -4.26 18.62 15.69
N ASN A 96 -4.05 18.63 14.39
CA ASN A 96 -3.69 17.43 13.64
C ASN A 96 -2.18 17.44 13.38
N VAL A 97 -1.51 16.37 13.75
CA VAL A 97 -0.05 16.21 13.60
C VAL A 97 0.23 14.86 12.98
N ASP A 98 1.17 14.86 12.06
CA ASP A 98 1.66 13.69 11.32
C ASP A 98 3.15 13.50 11.67
N ILE A 99 3.61 12.25 11.76
CA ILE A 99 5.04 11.95 11.94
C ILE A 99 5.70 11.91 10.56
N SER A 100 6.76 12.70 10.39
CA SER A 100 7.47 12.75 9.11
C SER A 100 8.09 11.40 8.78
N THR A 101 7.75 10.85 7.59
CA THR A 101 8.29 9.56 7.10
C THR A 101 8.34 8.49 8.19
N CYS A 102 7.22 8.24 8.87
CA CYS A 102 7.15 7.49 10.11
C CYS A 102 7.88 6.15 10.02
N PHE A 103 7.46 5.25 9.13
CA PHE A 103 8.06 3.92 8.96
C PHE A 103 9.54 3.96 8.53
N PRO A 104 9.93 4.72 7.48
CA PRO A 104 11.31 4.83 7.07
C PRO A 104 12.23 5.48 8.12
N SER A 105 11.69 6.31 9.02
CA SER A 105 12.47 6.99 10.06
C SER A 105 12.60 6.19 11.35
N MET A 106 11.88 5.08 11.49
CA MET A 106 11.95 4.28 12.72
C MET A 106 13.30 3.58 12.83
N TYR A 107 13.98 3.86 13.94
CA TYR A 107 15.22 3.17 14.30
C TYR A 107 14.90 1.83 14.95
N THR A 108 15.36 0.72 14.39
CA THR A 108 14.94 -0.62 14.81
C THR A 108 15.28 -0.90 16.28
N HIS A 109 16.40 -0.36 16.80
CA HIS A 109 16.72 -0.45 18.21
C HIS A 109 15.69 0.24 19.13
N SER A 110 14.85 1.14 18.60
CA SER A 110 13.76 1.73 19.38
C SER A 110 12.74 0.69 19.83
N LEU A 111 12.66 -0.46 19.15
CA LEU A 111 11.85 -1.60 19.61
C LEU A 111 12.35 -2.12 20.95
N ALA A 112 13.65 -2.39 21.06
CA ALA A 112 14.23 -2.83 22.33
C ALA A 112 14.09 -1.77 23.43
N TRP A 113 14.17 -0.48 23.07
CA TRP A 113 13.97 0.62 24.02
C TRP A 113 12.53 0.72 24.51
N ALA A 114 11.58 0.52 23.61
CA ALA A 114 10.16 0.54 23.94
C ALA A 114 9.77 -0.62 24.86
N LEU A 115 10.33 -1.80 24.60
CA LEU A 115 9.99 -3.03 25.31
C LEU A 115 10.65 -3.15 26.68
N ALA A 116 11.92 -2.74 26.80
CA ALA A 116 12.72 -2.94 28.01
C ALA A 116 13.16 -1.64 28.72
N GLY A 117 12.86 -0.49 28.11
CA GLY A 117 13.40 0.81 28.54
C GLY A 117 14.79 1.07 27.98
N LYS A 118 15.03 2.33 27.54
CA LYS A 118 16.24 2.73 26.81
C LYS A 118 17.54 2.46 27.57
N GLU A 119 17.58 2.80 28.84
CA GLU A 119 18.77 2.60 29.68
C GLU A 119 19.08 1.12 29.89
N TYR A 120 18.06 0.31 30.15
CA TYR A 120 18.20 -1.12 30.35
C TYR A 120 18.65 -1.83 29.07
N ALA A 121 17.98 -1.53 27.95
CA ALA A 121 18.32 -2.11 26.64
C ALA A 121 19.76 -1.76 26.20
N LYS A 122 20.22 -0.53 26.47
CA LYS A 122 21.60 -0.13 26.17
C LYS A 122 22.66 -0.84 27.01
N LYS A 123 22.32 -1.23 28.25
CA LYS A 123 23.23 -2.01 29.13
C LYS A 123 23.22 -3.51 28.82
N ASN A 124 22.11 -4.02 28.27
CA ASN A 124 21.88 -5.46 28.03
C ASN A 124 21.75 -5.74 26.53
N ARG A 125 22.85 -5.62 25.78
CA ARG A 125 22.89 -5.75 24.31
C ARG A 125 23.03 -7.18 23.79
N GLN A 126 23.04 -8.18 24.68
CA GLN A 126 23.28 -9.57 24.28
C GLN A 126 22.11 -10.09 23.42
N PRO A 127 22.42 -10.84 22.34
CA PRO A 127 21.40 -11.44 21.47
C PRO A 127 20.44 -12.42 22.14
N SER A 128 20.80 -12.90 23.36
CA SER A 128 19.96 -13.81 24.14
C SER A 128 18.70 -13.17 24.71
N HIS A 129 18.65 -11.85 24.82
CA HIS A 129 17.44 -11.14 25.26
C HIS A 129 16.43 -11.08 24.14
N TRP A 130 15.17 -11.47 24.41
CA TRP A 130 14.09 -11.54 23.43
C TRP A 130 13.82 -10.20 22.72
N PHE A 131 13.94 -9.07 23.43
CA PHE A 131 13.75 -7.75 22.83
C PHE A 131 14.87 -7.38 21.83
N ASN A 132 16.10 -7.88 22.04
CA ASN A 132 17.18 -7.73 21.07
C ASN A 132 17.06 -8.71 19.90
N GLN A 133 16.43 -9.87 20.10
CA GLN A 133 16.13 -10.80 19.02
C GLN A 133 15.10 -10.20 18.07
N LEU A 134 14.07 -9.52 18.60
CA LEU A 134 13.09 -8.83 17.77
C LEU A 134 13.76 -7.76 16.88
N ASP A 135 14.60 -6.90 17.46
CA ASP A 135 15.39 -5.92 16.71
C ASP A 135 16.27 -6.58 15.64
N PHE A 136 16.94 -7.67 16.00
CA PHE A 136 17.80 -8.42 15.07
C PHE A 136 17.02 -8.96 13.86
N TYR A 137 15.83 -9.52 14.08
CA TYR A 137 15.01 -10.05 12.98
C TYR A 137 14.42 -8.94 12.11
N VAL A 138 14.01 -7.83 12.71
CA VAL A 138 13.52 -6.66 11.96
C VAL A 138 14.61 -6.09 11.07
N ARG A 139 15.85 -5.95 11.56
CA ARG A 139 16.99 -5.56 10.72
C ARG A 139 17.27 -6.55 9.59
N GLY A 140 17.07 -7.85 9.85
CA GLY A 140 17.19 -8.88 8.82
C GLY A 140 16.23 -8.71 7.64
N THR A 141 15.12 -7.97 7.80
CA THR A 141 14.20 -7.65 6.69
C THR A 141 14.70 -6.51 5.80
N THR A 142 15.71 -5.78 6.25
CA THR A 142 16.34 -4.64 5.56
C THR A 142 17.86 -4.84 5.40
N ASN A 143 18.30 -6.04 5.03
CA ASN A 143 19.73 -6.40 4.83
C ASN A 143 20.65 -6.01 5.98
N GLY A 144 20.13 -5.98 7.22
CA GLY A 144 20.89 -5.60 8.41
C GLY A 144 20.89 -4.10 8.72
N GLU A 145 20.20 -3.29 7.89
CA GLU A 145 20.06 -1.86 8.15
C GLU A 145 19.27 -1.60 9.44
N THR A 146 19.67 -0.56 10.17
CA THR A 146 19.05 -0.21 11.46
C THR A 146 17.98 0.86 11.35
N HIS A 147 17.77 1.41 10.18
CA HIS A 147 16.76 2.44 9.89
C HIS A 147 15.70 1.90 8.94
N GLY A 148 14.46 2.19 9.27
CA GLY A 148 13.30 1.89 8.46
C GLY A 148 12.62 0.58 8.84
N LEU A 149 11.29 0.67 8.89
CA LEU A 149 10.40 -0.46 8.80
C LEU A 149 9.85 -0.52 7.38
N LEU A 150 9.60 -1.70 6.86
CA LEU A 150 8.98 -1.88 5.55
C LEU A 150 7.60 -1.22 5.52
N ILE A 151 7.29 -0.51 4.44
CA ILE A 151 5.94 0.03 4.21
C ILE A 151 5.11 -1.06 3.53
N GLY A 152 3.88 -1.28 4.01
CA GLY A 152 2.94 -2.26 3.46
C GLY A 152 2.59 -3.35 4.45
N PRO A 153 3.56 -4.15 4.98
CA PRO A 153 3.23 -5.25 5.88
C PRO A 153 2.50 -4.81 7.14
N HIS A 154 1.45 -5.52 7.54
CA HIS A 154 0.77 -5.26 8.81
C HIS A 154 1.66 -5.48 10.04
N SER A 155 2.68 -6.33 9.93
CA SER A 155 3.73 -6.45 10.96
C SER A 155 4.42 -5.12 11.25
N SER A 156 4.70 -4.33 10.23
CA SER A 156 5.29 -2.99 10.41
C SER A 156 4.37 -2.07 11.20
N ASN A 157 3.05 -2.18 11.01
CA ASN A 157 2.08 -1.45 11.83
C ASN A 157 2.16 -1.86 13.31
N ILE A 158 2.32 -3.16 13.61
CA ILE A 158 2.48 -3.63 15.00
C ILE A 158 3.81 -3.17 15.59
N LEU A 159 4.89 -3.26 14.83
CA LEU A 159 6.21 -2.79 15.28
C LEU A 159 6.19 -1.28 15.55
N SER A 160 5.54 -0.50 14.70
CA SER A 160 5.36 0.94 14.91
C SER A 160 4.52 1.22 16.15
N GLU A 161 3.46 0.43 16.40
CA GLU A 161 2.64 0.56 17.62
C GLU A 161 3.45 0.30 18.89
N ILE A 162 4.31 -0.71 18.92
CA ILE A 162 5.21 -0.98 20.05
C ILE A 162 6.04 0.28 20.38
N ILE A 163 6.58 0.94 19.35
CA ILE A 163 7.39 2.14 19.52
C ILE A 163 6.52 3.34 19.95
N LEU A 164 5.41 3.58 19.26
CA LEU A 164 4.59 4.78 19.48
C LEU A 164 3.76 4.74 20.77
N THR A 165 3.48 3.55 21.34
CA THR A 165 2.87 3.44 22.68
C THR A 165 3.72 4.08 23.77
N CYS A 166 5.04 4.20 23.59
CA CYS A 166 5.87 4.95 24.53
C CYS A 166 5.54 6.45 24.52
N VAL A 167 5.31 7.01 23.34
CA VAL A 167 4.86 8.40 23.19
C VAL A 167 3.47 8.58 23.79
N ASP A 168 2.56 7.65 23.48
CA ASP A 168 1.19 7.67 23.99
C ASP A 168 1.13 7.65 25.53
N ASN A 169 1.96 6.83 26.17
CA ASN A 169 2.05 6.74 27.62
C ASN A 169 2.47 8.07 28.25
N GLU A 170 3.46 8.75 27.69
CA GLU A 170 3.94 10.02 28.23
C GLU A 170 2.95 11.16 27.96
N LEU A 171 2.32 11.21 26.79
CA LEU A 171 1.27 12.18 26.49
C LEU A 171 0.04 11.98 27.40
N THR A 172 -0.32 10.73 27.69
CA THR A 172 -1.44 10.40 28.59
C THR A 172 -1.12 10.81 30.03
N LYS A 173 0.11 10.58 30.53
CA LYS A 173 0.55 11.05 31.84
C LYS A 173 0.48 12.57 31.99
N LYS A 174 0.75 13.31 30.90
CA LYS A 174 0.62 14.76 30.85
C LYS A 174 -0.82 15.25 30.74
N GLY A 175 -1.79 14.32 30.65
CA GLY A 175 -3.23 14.63 30.62
C GLY A 175 -3.79 15.02 29.25
N TRP A 176 -3.03 14.81 28.16
CA TRP A 176 -3.49 15.15 26.83
C TRP A 176 -4.63 14.24 26.36
N LYS A 177 -5.66 14.85 25.75
CA LYS A 177 -6.81 14.15 25.15
C LYS A 177 -6.66 14.16 23.64
N TYR A 178 -6.22 13.05 23.08
CA TYR A 178 -5.99 12.89 21.64
C TYR A 178 -6.50 11.55 21.14
N ILE A 179 -6.52 11.39 19.84
CA ILE A 179 -6.75 10.13 19.13
C ILE A 179 -5.54 9.96 18.20
N ARG A 180 -4.96 8.77 18.17
CA ARG A 180 -3.94 8.41 17.20
C ARG A 180 -4.48 7.36 16.22
N ASN A 181 -4.15 7.52 14.96
CA ASN A 181 -4.39 6.54 13.91
C ASN A 181 -3.05 6.32 13.19
N ILE A 182 -2.37 5.23 13.54
CA ILE A 182 -0.99 4.90 13.12
C ILE A 182 -0.04 6.04 13.52
N ASP A 183 0.31 6.92 12.60
CA ASP A 183 1.23 8.06 12.75
C ASP A 183 0.53 9.43 12.84
N ASP A 184 -0.80 9.46 12.64
CA ASP A 184 -1.62 10.67 12.69
C ASP A 184 -2.20 10.89 14.09
N TYR A 185 -1.85 12.01 14.75
CA TYR A 185 -2.43 12.43 16.02
C TYR A 185 -3.48 13.54 15.81
N THR A 186 -4.62 13.42 16.45
CA THR A 186 -5.65 14.45 16.53
C THR A 186 -5.88 14.80 18.00
N CYS A 187 -5.44 15.98 18.45
CA CYS A 187 -5.60 16.46 19.80
C CYS A 187 -6.67 17.56 19.87
N PHE A 188 -7.49 17.55 20.93
CA PHE A 188 -8.57 18.49 21.16
C PHE A 188 -8.25 19.34 22.39
N VAL A 189 -8.18 20.65 22.22
CA VAL A 189 -7.74 21.58 23.28
C VAL A 189 -8.66 22.80 23.41
N THR A 190 -8.58 23.47 24.56
CA THR A 190 -9.49 24.57 24.93
C THR A 190 -8.90 25.94 24.62
N SER A 191 -7.60 26.08 24.54
CA SER A 191 -6.90 27.34 24.31
C SER A 191 -5.78 27.23 23.30
N ASN A 192 -5.34 28.36 22.76
CA ASN A 192 -4.17 28.41 21.88
C ASN A 192 -2.86 28.07 22.62
N ASP A 193 -2.77 28.40 23.90
CA ASP A 193 -1.61 28.03 24.73
C ASP A 193 -1.50 26.50 24.88
N ASP A 194 -2.63 25.82 24.99
CA ASP A 194 -2.67 24.35 25.00
C ASP A 194 -2.21 23.75 23.66
N VAL A 195 -2.54 24.41 22.54
CA VAL A 195 -2.02 24.02 21.22
C VAL A 195 -0.49 24.02 21.21
N GLN A 196 0.12 25.11 21.66
CA GLN A 196 1.59 25.24 21.69
C GLN A 196 2.22 24.23 22.65
N ARG A 197 1.63 24.05 23.85
CA ARG A 197 2.12 23.07 24.82
C ARG A 197 2.06 21.65 24.28
N PHE A 198 0.96 21.27 23.62
CA PHE A 198 0.83 19.94 23.01
C PHE A 198 1.91 19.71 21.94
N LEU A 199 2.14 20.68 21.05
CA LEU A 199 3.16 20.57 20.00
C LEU A 199 4.58 20.43 20.58
N VAL A 200 4.89 21.16 21.65
CA VAL A 200 6.17 21.05 22.35
C VAL A 200 6.29 19.65 22.99
N ASP A 201 5.27 19.20 23.67
CA ASP A 201 5.28 17.91 24.37
C ASP A 201 5.42 16.74 23.42
N ILE A 202 4.59 16.66 22.37
CA ILE A 202 4.67 15.56 21.40
C ILE A 202 6.02 15.56 20.68
N ASN A 203 6.53 16.72 20.28
CA ASN A 203 7.84 16.82 19.63
C ASN A 203 8.99 16.37 20.56
N ALA A 204 8.91 16.69 21.86
CA ALA A 204 9.88 16.24 22.84
C ALA A 204 9.88 14.72 23.01
N GLU A 205 8.70 14.08 23.03
CA GLU A 205 8.60 12.62 23.16
C GLU A 205 9.05 11.90 21.88
N LEU A 206 8.68 12.39 20.69
CA LEU A 206 9.11 11.83 19.42
C LEU A 206 10.64 11.90 19.25
N ARG A 207 11.27 13.00 19.65
CA ARG A 207 12.74 13.15 19.60
C ARG A 207 13.51 12.12 20.43
N LYS A 208 12.93 11.63 21.54
CA LYS A 208 13.56 10.54 22.35
C LYS A 208 13.74 9.26 21.52
N LEU A 209 12.88 9.07 20.50
CA LEU A 209 12.87 7.93 19.59
C LEU A 209 13.45 8.26 18.21
N ASN A 210 14.08 9.43 18.05
CA ASN A 210 14.61 9.96 16.79
C ASN A 210 13.53 10.22 15.70
N LEU A 211 12.27 10.40 16.09
CA LEU A 211 11.18 10.76 15.20
C LEU A 211 10.94 12.27 15.19
N MET A 212 10.39 12.77 14.10
CA MET A 212 10.11 14.21 13.92
C MET A 212 8.68 14.45 13.43
N LEU A 213 8.11 15.60 13.83
CA LEU A 213 6.83 16.06 13.30
C LEU A 213 6.96 16.51 11.85
N ASN A 214 5.95 16.21 11.07
CA ASN A 214 5.78 16.78 9.74
C ASN A 214 5.14 18.17 9.84
N HIS A 215 5.96 19.21 9.88
CA HIS A 215 5.47 20.59 10.01
C HIS A 215 4.58 21.02 8.83
N LYS A 216 4.78 20.47 7.63
CA LYS A 216 3.95 20.80 6.45
C LYS A 216 2.54 20.24 6.55
N LYS A 217 2.38 19.09 7.22
CA LYS A 217 1.08 18.44 7.46
C LYS A 217 0.47 18.81 8.81
N THR A 218 1.22 19.42 9.72
CA THR A 218 0.69 19.90 11.00
C THR A 218 -0.34 20.99 10.74
N LYS A 219 -1.58 20.75 11.18
CA LYS A 219 -2.72 21.65 10.96
C LYS A 219 -3.41 21.98 12.27
N ILE A 220 -3.47 23.27 12.58
CA ILE A 220 -4.23 23.80 13.70
C ILE A 220 -5.51 24.41 13.15
N SER A 221 -6.64 24.05 13.70
CA SER A 221 -7.92 24.56 13.24
C SER A 221 -8.84 24.89 14.42
N GLN A 222 -9.57 26.00 14.29
CA GLN A 222 -10.57 26.41 15.27
C GLN A 222 -11.88 25.62 15.06
N LEU A 223 -12.52 25.23 16.13
CA LEU A 223 -13.85 24.62 16.11
C LEU A 223 -14.95 25.69 16.14
N PRO A 224 -16.14 25.47 15.57
CA PRO A 224 -16.55 24.21 14.92
C PRO A 224 -15.97 24.02 13.52
N GLN A 225 -15.77 22.76 13.15
CA GLN A 225 -15.37 22.35 11.81
C GLN A 225 -16.44 21.48 11.16
N THR A 226 -16.45 21.47 9.83
CA THR A 226 -17.30 20.57 9.07
C THR A 226 -16.78 19.13 9.14
N SER A 227 -17.69 18.16 9.26
CA SER A 227 -17.37 16.73 9.38
C SER A 227 -16.68 16.11 8.16
N SER A 228 -16.81 16.73 6.99
CA SER A 228 -16.23 16.28 5.73
C SER A 228 -15.60 17.47 4.99
N GLU A 229 -14.67 17.18 4.10
CA GLU A 229 -14.03 18.18 3.25
C GLU A 229 -15.03 18.85 2.31
N LYS A 230 -14.76 20.12 1.97
CA LYS A 230 -15.66 20.94 1.14
C LYS A 230 -15.91 20.31 -0.22
N TRP A 231 -14.90 19.70 -0.83
CA TRP A 231 -15.02 19.07 -2.15
C TRP A 231 -15.92 17.82 -2.10
N ILE A 232 -15.84 17.01 -1.02
CA ILE A 232 -16.73 15.84 -0.84
C ILE A 232 -18.19 16.29 -0.82
N ARG A 233 -18.51 17.32 -0.03
CA ARG A 233 -19.87 17.84 0.06
C ARG A 233 -20.37 18.39 -1.27
N LYS A 234 -19.53 19.11 -2.02
CA LYS A 234 -19.89 19.63 -3.35
C LYS A 234 -20.22 18.50 -4.32
N LEU A 235 -19.37 17.46 -4.41
CA LEU A 235 -19.64 16.32 -5.29
C LEU A 235 -20.88 15.53 -4.85
N SER A 236 -21.05 15.32 -3.53
CA SER A 236 -22.22 14.59 -3.01
C SER A 236 -23.54 15.27 -3.34
N VAL A 237 -23.59 16.60 -3.42
CA VAL A 237 -24.82 17.35 -3.79
C VAL A 237 -25.22 17.07 -5.23
N ILE A 238 -24.27 16.86 -6.16
CA ILE A 238 -24.56 16.61 -7.58
C ILE A 238 -25.33 15.28 -7.75
N LEU A 239 -24.97 14.26 -6.96
CA LEU A 239 -25.62 12.94 -6.99
C LEU A 239 -26.54 12.66 -5.80
N THR A 240 -27.02 13.68 -5.08
CA THR A 240 -27.86 13.54 -3.88
C THR A 240 -29.23 12.94 -4.12
N THR A 241 -29.69 12.90 -5.35
CA THR A 241 -30.84 12.06 -5.67
C THR A 241 -30.38 10.61 -5.76
N ASN A 242 -31.13 9.68 -5.18
CA ASN A 242 -30.95 8.21 -5.32
C ASN A 242 -31.06 7.76 -6.81
N LYS A 243 -30.52 8.58 -7.73
CA LYS A 243 -30.46 8.27 -9.15
C LYS A 243 -29.58 7.03 -9.33
N LYS A 244 -30.21 5.92 -9.66
CA LYS A 244 -29.52 4.72 -10.14
C LYS A 244 -29.11 4.86 -11.61
N TYR A 245 -29.72 5.78 -12.35
CA TYR A 245 -29.50 6.04 -13.75
C TYR A 245 -28.99 7.47 -13.95
N LEU A 246 -27.86 7.61 -14.67
CA LEU A 246 -27.24 8.89 -14.98
C LEU A 246 -27.27 9.16 -16.50
N ASP A 247 -27.70 10.33 -16.87
CA ASP A 247 -27.66 10.79 -18.26
C ASP A 247 -26.34 11.54 -18.57
N TYR A 248 -26.20 11.98 -19.81
CA TYR A 248 -25.02 12.72 -20.28
C TYR A 248 -24.77 14.00 -19.47
N LYS A 249 -25.81 14.72 -19.09
CA LYS A 249 -25.68 15.99 -18.35
C LYS A 249 -25.21 15.77 -16.94
N ASP A 250 -25.68 14.70 -16.27
CA ASP A 250 -25.28 14.32 -14.92
C ASP A 250 -23.78 14.00 -14.89
N VAL A 251 -23.31 13.16 -15.81
CA VAL A 251 -21.90 12.72 -15.87
C VAL A 251 -20.99 13.89 -16.25
N LYS A 252 -21.40 14.71 -17.20
CA LYS A 252 -20.67 15.91 -17.60
C LYS A 252 -20.50 16.88 -16.43
N LEU A 253 -21.61 17.23 -15.75
CA LEU A 253 -21.56 18.13 -14.59
C LEU A 253 -20.65 17.58 -13.48
N LEU A 254 -20.72 16.27 -13.23
CA LEU A 254 -19.90 15.62 -12.21
C LEU A 254 -18.39 15.69 -12.55
N LEU A 255 -18.01 15.37 -13.78
CA LEU A 255 -16.62 15.41 -14.23
C LEU A 255 -16.07 16.84 -14.29
N ASP A 256 -16.83 17.80 -14.85
CA ASP A 256 -16.44 19.20 -14.91
C ASP A 256 -16.20 19.75 -13.49
N THR A 257 -17.15 19.49 -12.56
CA THR A 257 -16.97 19.89 -11.15
C THR A 257 -15.78 19.20 -10.48
N ALA A 258 -15.53 17.93 -10.80
CA ALA A 258 -14.39 17.20 -10.23
C ALA A 258 -13.06 17.82 -10.71
N ILE A 259 -12.95 18.17 -11.97
CA ILE A 259 -11.75 18.83 -12.53
C ILE A 259 -11.53 20.20 -11.88
N GLU A 260 -12.59 21.03 -11.76
CA GLU A 260 -12.50 22.31 -11.05
C GLU A 260 -12.02 22.13 -9.60
N LEU A 261 -12.59 21.16 -8.88
CA LEU A 261 -12.22 20.86 -7.51
C LEU A 261 -10.82 20.31 -7.40
N LEU A 262 -10.36 19.51 -8.36
CA LEU A 262 -9.00 18.98 -8.42
C LEU A 262 -7.97 20.13 -8.41
N TYR A 263 -8.13 21.08 -9.32
CA TYR A 263 -7.23 22.24 -9.39
C TYR A 263 -7.36 23.16 -8.16
N ALA A 264 -8.58 23.35 -7.64
CA ALA A 264 -8.82 24.15 -6.45
C ALA A 264 -8.27 23.53 -5.14
N ASN A 265 -7.88 22.24 -5.16
CA ASN A 265 -7.34 21.50 -4.02
C ASN A 265 -5.94 20.91 -4.29
N ASN A 266 -5.08 21.66 -4.97
CA ASN A 266 -3.67 21.28 -5.22
C ASN A 266 -3.50 19.91 -5.89
N ASN A 267 -4.30 19.62 -6.88
CA ASN A 267 -4.32 18.35 -7.62
C ASN A 267 -4.53 17.12 -6.71
N ASN A 268 -5.42 17.24 -5.73
CA ASN A 268 -5.73 16.14 -4.81
C ASN A 268 -6.31 14.93 -5.56
N ALA A 269 -5.49 13.88 -5.69
CA ALA A 269 -5.83 12.63 -6.37
C ALA A 269 -7.13 11.97 -5.87
N ALA A 270 -7.48 12.15 -4.59
CA ALA A 270 -8.67 11.57 -4.00
C ALA A 270 -9.96 12.02 -4.68
N ILE A 271 -9.99 13.20 -5.34
CA ILE A 271 -11.18 13.76 -5.98
C ILE A 271 -11.63 12.93 -7.18
N LEU A 272 -10.73 12.65 -8.12
CA LEU A 272 -11.04 11.82 -9.30
C LEU A 272 -11.32 10.36 -8.91
N ASN A 273 -10.55 9.79 -7.99
CA ASN A 273 -10.81 8.47 -7.44
C ASN A 273 -12.22 8.37 -6.82
N TYR A 274 -12.62 9.42 -6.09
CA TYR A 274 -13.95 9.48 -5.48
C TYR A 274 -15.06 9.53 -6.54
N VAL A 275 -14.87 10.29 -7.60
CA VAL A 275 -15.84 10.38 -8.72
C VAL A 275 -15.99 9.04 -9.43
N MET A 276 -14.90 8.33 -9.72
CA MET A 276 -14.97 7.00 -10.32
C MET A 276 -15.79 6.05 -9.43
N LYS A 277 -15.56 6.06 -8.10
CA LYS A 277 -16.35 5.28 -7.14
C LYS A 277 -17.81 5.73 -7.02
N MET A 278 -18.12 7.01 -7.23
CA MET A 278 -19.50 7.50 -7.22
C MET A 278 -20.30 7.02 -8.44
N ILE A 279 -19.65 6.85 -9.59
CA ILE A 279 -20.27 6.36 -10.84
C ILE A 279 -20.37 4.83 -10.81
N ASP A 280 -19.51 4.17 -10.06
CA ASP A 280 -19.53 2.71 -9.91
C ASP A 280 -20.90 2.22 -9.43
N GLY A 281 -21.39 1.13 -10.03
CA GLY A 281 -22.72 0.59 -9.76
C GLY A 281 -23.90 1.44 -10.25
N LYS A 282 -23.67 2.54 -10.98
CA LYS A 282 -24.71 3.33 -11.64
C LYS A 282 -24.95 2.87 -13.07
N GLN A 283 -26.21 2.93 -13.51
CA GLN A 283 -26.54 2.72 -14.90
C GLN A 283 -26.34 4.02 -15.68
N LEU A 284 -25.53 3.99 -16.73
CA LEU A 284 -25.26 5.13 -17.59
C LEU A 284 -26.06 5.03 -18.89
N SER A 285 -26.61 6.15 -19.35
CA SER A 285 -27.13 6.24 -20.74
C SER A 285 -25.97 5.98 -21.72
N LYS A 286 -26.28 5.59 -22.96
CA LYS A 286 -25.27 5.33 -24.00
C LYS A 286 -24.29 6.51 -24.17
N ASN A 287 -24.82 7.71 -24.27
CA ASN A 287 -24.00 8.93 -24.45
C ASN A 287 -23.21 9.28 -23.17
N ALA A 288 -23.78 9.06 -21.97
CA ALA A 288 -23.09 9.24 -20.70
C ALA A 288 -21.91 8.29 -20.57
N ARG A 289 -22.10 7.03 -20.95
CA ARG A 289 -21.06 6.00 -20.91
C ARG A 289 -19.88 6.34 -21.80
N VAL A 290 -20.14 6.65 -23.07
CA VAL A 290 -19.08 7.05 -24.01
C VAL A 290 -18.33 8.28 -23.52
N TYR A 291 -19.06 9.29 -23.01
CA TYR A 291 -18.46 10.50 -22.47
C TYR A 291 -17.56 10.19 -21.26
N TYR A 292 -18.04 9.37 -20.31
CA TYR A 292 -17.31 8.95 -19.14
C TYR A 292 -16.02 8.20 -19.52
N GLN A 293 -16.14 7.16 -20.35
CA GLN A 293 -15.02 6.33 -20.78
C GLN A 293 -13.92 7.18 -21.42
N LYS A 294 -14.25 7.99 -22.43
CA LYS A 294 -13.26 8.81 -23.14
C LYS A 294 -12.59 9.83 -22.24
N ASN A 295 -13.33 10.47 -21.32
CA ASN A 295 -12.75 11.45 -20.40
C ASN A 295 -11.88 10.79 -19.34
N ILE A 296 -12.29 9.66 -18.77
CA ILE A 296 -11.48 8.97 -17.74
C ILE A 296 -10.20 8.40 -18.35
N LEU A 297 -10.25 7.80 -19.54
CA LEU A 297 -9.05 7.34 -20.23
C LEU A 297 -8.08 8.50 -20.53
N HIS A 298 -8.61 9.64 -20.99
CA HIS A 298 -7.79 10.85 -21.17
C HIS A 298 -7.19 11.35 -19.85
N LEU A 299 -8.00 11.45 -18.80
CA LEU A 299 -7.54 11.87 -17.48
C LEU A 299 -6.49 10.91 -16.90
N ALA A 300 -6.56 9.62 -17.20
CA ALA A 300 -5.57 8.64 -16.75
C ALA A 300 -4.19 8.81 -17.42
N ILE A 301 -4.14 9.37 -18.64
CA ILE A 301 -2.87 9.74 -19.28
C ILE A 301 -2.25 10.96 -18.57
N VAL A 302 -3.09 11.96 -18.25
CA VAL A 302 -2.66 13.20 -17.57
C VAL A 302 -2.32 12.94 -16.10
N PHE A 303 -3.04 12.02 -15.46
CA PHE A 303 -2.93 11.65 -14.06
C PHE A 303 -2.76 10.13 -13.93
N PRO A 304 -1.53 9.59 -14.09
CA PRO A 304 -1.27 8.15 -14.15
C PRO A 304 -1.77 7.35 -12.94
N TYR A 305 -1.90 7.97 -11.76
CA TYR A 305 -2.46 7.32 -10.57
C TYR A 305 -3.90 6.78 -10.75
N LEU A 306 -4.59 7.15 -11.85
CA LEU A 306 -5.89 6.59 -12.21
C LEU A 306 -5.80 5.26 -12.95
N ILE A 307 -4.67 4.94 -13.60
CA ILE A 307 -4.50 3.74 -14.42
C ILE A 307 -4.84 2.46 -13.64
N PRO A 308 -4.41 2.28 -12.38
CA PRO A 308 -4.78 1.13 -11.57
C PRO A 308 -6.29 0.93 -11.35
N LEU A 309 -7.07 2.00 -11.54
CA LEU A 309 -8.52 1.99 -11.33
C LEU A 309 -9.31 1.71 -12.60
N ILE A 310 -8.67 1.81 -13.78
CA ILE A 310 -9.34 1.70 -15.08
C ILE A 310 -9.97 0.31 -15.26
N ASP A 311 -9.25 -0.73 -14.89
CA ASP A 311 -9.74 -2.11 -15.04
C ASP A 311 -11.10 -2.28 -14.35
N THR A 312 -11.18 -1.96 -13.07
CA THR A 312 -12.39 -2.15 -12.26
C THR A 312 -13.50 -1.18 -12.62
N TYR A 313 -13.20 0.13 -12.75
CA TYR A 313 -14.25 1.15 -12.85
C TYR A 313 -14.63 1.52 -14.29
N VAL A 314 -13.84 1.09 -15.27
CA VAL A 314 -14.10 1.40 -16.68
C VAL A 314 -14.29 0.13 -17.51
N TYR A 315 -13.33 -0.80 -17.47
CA TYR A 315 -13.34 -1.98 -18.31
C TYR A 315 -14.42 -3.00 -17.88
N GLU A 316 -14.38 -3.43 -16.61
CA GLU A 316 -15.31 -4.45 -16.13
C GLU A 316 -16.75 -3.93 -16.00
N ASN A 317 -16.95 -2.69 -15.56
CA ASN A 317 -18.27 -2.19 -15.20
C ASN A 317 -18.99 -1.41 -16.31
N GLN A 318 -18.30 -0.99 -17.39
CA GLN A 318 -18.87 -0.09 -18.39
C GLN A 318 -18.96 -0.68 -19.81
N ASN A 319 -18.67 -1.97 -20.01
CA ASN A 319 -18.71 -2.65 -21.32
C ASN A 319 -17.99 -1.84 -22.41
N ILE A 320 -16.72 -1.57 -22.22
CA ILE A 320 -15.88 -0.89 -23.21
C ILE A 320 -15.54 -1.87 -24.36
N ALA A 321 -15.33 -1.34 -25.56
CA ALA A 321 -14.91 -2.17 -26.69
C ALA A 321 -13.45 -2.61 -26.56
N ASP A 322 -13.13 -3.85 -26.95
CA ASP A 322 -11.77 -4.40 -26.89
C ASP A 322 -10.73 -3.53 -27.63
N GLU A 323 -11.14 -2.93 -28.76
CA GLU A 323 -10.30 -2.00 -29.52
C GLU A 323 -9.90 -0.75 -28.71
N GLU A 324 -10.79 -0.25 -27.87
CA GLU A 324 -10.48 0.91 -27.00
C GLU A 324 -9.54 0.55 -25.86
N ILE A 325 -9.61 -0.70 -25.37
CA ILE A 325 -8.66 -1.21 -24.36
C ILE A 325 -7.27 -1.33 -25.00
N GLU A 326 -7.20 -1.87 -26.21
CA GLU A 326 -5.96 -2.00 -26.97
C GLU A 326 -5.34 -0.64 -27.27
N ASP A 327 -6.14 0.31 -27.80
CA ASP A 327 -5.68 1.67 -28.12
C ASP A 327 -5.11 2.38 -26.89
N PHE A 328 -5.86 2.36 -25.78
CA PHE A 328 -5.40 2.97 -24.54
C PHE A 328 -4.11 2.33 -24.01
N SER A 329 -4.02 1.00 -24.07
CA SER A 329 -2.84 0.27 -23.61
C SER A 329 -1.60 0.60 -24.46
N ASN A 330 -1.77 0.74 -25.78
CA ASN A 330 -0.71 1.20 -26.69
C ASN A 330 -0.23 2.60 -26.33
N ILE A 331 -1.16 3.52 -25.98
CA ILE A 331 -0.82 4.90 -25.60
C ILE A 331 -0.04 4.91 -24.29
N ILE A 332 -0.53 4.23 -23.25
CA ILE A 332 0.15 4.24 -21.93
C ILE A 332 1.49 3.50 -21.98
N TYR A 333 1.65 2.49 -22.85
CA TYR A 333 2.95 1.84 -23.04
C TYR A 333 3.98 2.82 -23.61
N VAL A 334 3.62 3.50 -24.70
CA VAL A 334 4.53 4.46 -25.37
C VAL A 334 4.85 5.65 -24.45
N GLU A 335 3.88 6.13 -23.69
CA GLU A 335 4.09 7.23 -22.76
C GLU A 335 4.94 6.79 -21.55
N GLY A 336 4.69 5.58 -21.06
CA GLY A 336 5.48 4.96 -20.00
C GLY A 336 6.96 4.78 -20.40
N GLU A 337 7.21 4.34 -21.64
CA GLU A 337 8.57 4.23 -22.19
C GLU A 337 9.27 5.58 -22.27
N LYS A 338 8.60 6.62 -22.81
CA LYS A 338 9.16 7.98 -22.89
C LYS A 338 9.49 8.62 -21.55
N THR A 339 8.68 8.32 -20.54
CA THR A 339 8.79 8.96 -19.22
C THR A 339 9.49 8.09 -18.18
N ASN A 340 9.94 6.89 -18.55
CA ASN A 340 10.43 5.84 -17.64
C ASN A 340 9.44 5.52 -16.50
N ASN A 341 8.14 5.58 -16.81
CA ASN A 341 7.10 5.25 -15.85
C ASN A 341 6.73 3.77 -15.94
N PHE A 342 7.37 2.95 -15.11
CA PHE A 342 7.20 1.50 -15.12
C PHE A 342 5.79 1.06 -14.67
N GLU A 343 5.08 1.83 -13.85
CA GLU A 343 3.68 1.55 -13.51
C GLU A 343 2.81 1.54 -14.78
N MET A 344 2.95 2.55 -15.64
CA MET A 344 2.23 2.60 -16.92
C MET A 344 2.55 1.39 -17.81
N ILE A 345 3.82 1.03 -17.92
CA ILE A 345 4.29 -0.13 -18.71
C ILE A 345 3.70 -1.43 -18.15
N CYS A 346 3.77 -1.61 -16.84
CA CYS A 346 3.23 -2.80 -16.18
C CYS A 346 1.72 -2.95 -16.43
N TYR A 347 0.95 -1.86 -16.34
CA TYR A 347 -0.49 -1.91 -16.61
C TYR A 347 -0.80 -2.13 -18.08
N ALA A 348 -0.03 -1.57 -19.02
CA ALA A 348 -0.18 -1.85 -20.44
C ALA A 348 0.03 -3.34 -20.75
N LEU A 349 1.11 -3.93 -20.23
CA LEU A 349 1.39 -5.36 -20.36
C LEU A 349 0.32 -6.22 -19.68
N PHE A 350 -0.14 -5.83 -18.49
CA PHE A 350 -1.21 -6.52 -17.79
C PHE A 350 -2.50 -6.54 -18.60
N PHE A 351 -2.94 -5.41 -19.14
CA PHE A 351 -4.14 -5.34 -19.97
C PHE A 351 -3.98 -6.19 -21.24
N ALA A 352 -2.81 -6.13 -21.89
CA ALA A 352 -2.52 -6.96 -23.05
C ALA A 352 -2.60 -8.47 -22.75
N VAL A 353 -2.14 -8.91 -21.59
CA VAL A 353 -2.25 -10.30 -21.14
C VAL A 353 -3.69 -10.67 -20.78
N LYS A 354 -4.38 -9.83 -20.00
CA LYS A 354 -5.77 -10.08 -19.55
C LYS A 354 -6.76 -10.13 -20.72
N TYR A 355 -6.67 -9.15 -21.62
CA TYR A 355 -7.60 -9.00 -22.75
C TYR A 355 -7.07 -9.59 -24.08
N LYS A 356 -5.88 -10.20 -24.08
CA LYS A 356 -5.29 -11.03 -25.16
C LYS A 356 -5.08 -10.30 -26.49
N PHE A 357 -4.58 -9.06 -26.46
CA PHE A 357 -4.19 -8.30 -27.65
C PHE A 357 -2.67 -8.03 -27.70
N LYS A 358 -2.16 -7.65 -28.86
CA LYS A 358 -0.74 -7.34 -29.04
C LYS A 358 -0.49 -5.83 -28.93
N ILE A 359 0.51 -5.43 -28.17
CA ILE A 359 0.99 -4.05 -28.12
C ILE A 359 1.77 -3.76 -29.41
N SER A 360 1.37 -2.72 -30.13
CA SER A 360 1.85 -2.43 -31.49
C SER A 360 3.30 -1.95 -31.54
N LYS A 361 3.79 -1.27 -30.49
CA LYS A 361 5.13 -0.65 -30.43
C LYS A 361 5.87 -1.08 -29.16
N ILE A 362 5.89 -2.38 -28.87
CA ILE A 362 6.60 -2.89 -27.71
C ILE A 362 8.11 -2.98 -28.01
N SER A 363 8.94 -2.44 -27.12
CA SER A 363 10.39 -2.57 -27.17
C SER A 363 10.86 -3.65 -26.20
N LEU A 364 11.35 -4.77 -26.74
CA LEU A 364 11.92 -5.84 -25.94
C LEU A 364 13.18 -5.34 -25.20
N ASP A 365 14.06 -4.62 -25.92
CA ASP A 365 15.32 -4.13 -25.36
C ASP A 365 15.09 -3.17 -24.18
N PHE A 366 14.11 -2.24 -24.31
CA PHE A 366 13.76 -1.35 -23.23
C PHE A 366 13.33 -2.10 -21.95
N ILE A 367 12.48 -3.15 -22.10
CA ILE A 367 12.02 -3.95 -20.95
C ILE A 367 13.21 -4.68 -20.30
N LEU A 368 14.10 -5.27 -21.10
CA LEU A 368 15.26 -6.03 -20.61
C LEU A 368 16.29 -5.11 -19.92
N GLU A 369 16.60 -3.96 -20.53
CA GLU A 369 17.58 -2.99 -19.99
C GLU A 369 17.09 -2.30 -18.72
N SER A 370 15.78 -2.18 -18.54
CA SER A 370 15.20 -1.55 -17.37
C SER A 370 15.59 -2.20 -16.05
N LYS A 371 15.86 -3.51 -16.06
CA LYS A 371 16.04 -4.36 -14.86
C LYS A 371 14.91 -4.21 -13.84
N HIS A 372 13.77 -3.73 -14.27
CA HIS A 372 12.62 -3.53 -13.39
C HIS A 372 11.86 -4.86 -13.21
N CYS A 373 11.89 -5.44 -12.04
CA CYS A 373 11.43 -6.79 -11.73
C CYS A 373 10.03 -7.12 -12.29
N ILE A 374 9.05 -6.23 -12.07
CA ILE A 374 7.66 -6.46 -12.51
C ILE A 374 7.50 -6.30 -14.01
N SER A 375 8.17 -5.33 -14.63
CA SER A 375 8.15 -5.16 -16.10
C SER A 375 8.79 -6.35 -16.80
N LEU A 376 9.90 -6.88 -16.26
CA LEU A 376 10.54 -8.10 -16.75
C LEU A 376 9.58 -9.30 -16.66
N LEU A 377 8.91 -9.47 -15.54
CA LEU A 377 7.99 -10.60 -15.36
C LEU A 377 6.76 -10.49 -16.26
N LEU A 378 6.12 -9.33 -16.32
CA LEU A 378 4.97 -9.11 -17.20
C LEU A 378 5.36 -9.17 -18.68
N GLY A 379 6.53 -8.68 -19.07
CA GLY A 379 7.10 -8.84 -20.39
C GLY A 379 7.29 -10.32 -20.75
N PHE A 380 7.87 -11.10 -19.86
CA PHE A 380 8.00 -12.55 -20.06
C PHE A 380 6.64 -13.23 -20.25
N VAL A 381 5.65 -12.93 -19.41
CA VAL A 381 4.29 -13.48 -19.54
C VAL A 381 3.65 -13.07 -20.86
N TYR A 382 3.77 -11.80 -21.25
CA TYR A 382 3.25 -11.27 -22.51
C TYR A 382 3.87 -11.98 -23.71
N TYR A 383 5.21 -12.06 -23.79
CA TYR A 383 5.88 -12.73 -24.91
C TYR A 383 5.58 -14.23 -24.96
N LYS A 384 5.39 -14.87 -23.81
CA LYS A 384 5.03 -16.30 -23.73
C LYS A 384 3.58 -16.57 -24.13
N LYS A 385 2.60 -15.76 -23.67
CA LYS A 385 1.16 -16.05 -23.76
C LYS A 385 0.47 -15.35 -24.92
N VAL A 386 0.85 -14.10 -25.21
CA VAL A 386 0.19 -13.22 -26.19
C VAL A 386 0.96 -13.15 -27.48
N ALA A 387 2.18 -12.67 -27.45
CA ALA A 387 3.04 -12.58 -28.65
C ALA A 387 3.44 -13.97 -29.19
N LYS A 388 3.62 -14.94 -28.29
CA LYS A 388 4.04 -16.34 -28.58
C LYS A 388 5.37 -16.41 -29.31
N GLU A 389 6.33 -15.56 -28.92
CA GLU A 389 7.65 -15.42 -29.52
C GLU A 389 8.68 -16.21 -28.70
N LYS A 390 9.10 -17.36 -29.24
CA LYS A 390 10.02 -18.28 -28.55
C LYS A 390 11.41 -17.68 -28.30
N ASP A 391 11.91 -16.87 -29.23
CA ASP A 391 13.23 -16.25 -29.10
C ASP A 391 13.26 -15.21 -28.01
N SER A 392 12.27 -14.33 -27.95
CA SER A 392 12.11 -13.35 -26.86
C SER A 392 12.00 -14.04 -25.49
N VAL A 393 11.19 -15.10 -25.39
CA VAL A 393 11.07 -15.91 -24.16
C VAL A 393 12.40 -16.52 -23.74
N LYS A 394 13.25 -16.94 -24.70
CA LYS A 394 14.59 -17.48 -24.43
C LYS A 394 15.51 -16.39 -23.85
N ILE A 395 15.46 -15.17 -24.38
CA ILE A 395 16.25 -14.03 -23.88
C ILE A 395 15.90 -13.72 -22.41
N PHE A 396 14.61 -13.64 -22.05
CA PHE A 396 14.20 -13.47 -20.65
C PHE A 396 14.74 -14.59 -19.73
N LYS A 397 14.73 -15.84 -20.20
CA LYS A 397 15.29 -16.96 -19.41
C LYS A 397 16.80 -16.85 -19.22
N GLU A 398 17.54 -16.40 -20.24
CA GLU A 398 18.98 -16.19 -20.12
C GLU A 398 19.28 -15.04 -19.14
N LEU A 399 18.53 -13.92 -19.23
CA LEU A 399 18.64 -12.83 -18.27
C LEU A 399 18.38 -13.30 -16.83
N ALA A 400 17.33 -14.09 -16.60
CA ALA A 400 17.04 -14.63 -15.26
C ALA A 400 18.17 -15.55 -14.75
N LYS A 401 18.86 -16.30 -15.63
CA LYS A 401 20.04 -17.12 -15.27
C LYS A 401 21.26 -16.26 -14.93
N GLU A 402 21.35 -15.06 -15.45
CA GLU A 402 22.41 -14.12 -15.09
C GLU A 402 22.13 -13.49 -13.74
N LEU A 403 20.94 -12.96 -13.54
CA LEU A 403 20.54 -12.29 -12.30
C LEU A 403 20.63 -13.19 -11.06
N ILE A 404 20.42 -14.51 -11.19
CA ILE A 404 20.54 -15.44 -10.03
C ILE A 404 21.99 -15.67 -9.57
N LYS A 405 22.99 -15.27 -10.35
CA LYS A 405 24.41 -15.48 -10.00
C LYS A 405 24.91 -14.47 -8.99
N ASP A 406 24.43 -13.26 -9.04
CA ASP A 406 24.74 -12.20 -8.10
C ASP A 406 23.63 -12.07 -7.04
N LYS A 407 24.01 -11.84 -5.80
CA LYS A 407 23.07 -11.80 -4.68
C LYS A 407 22.18 -10.56 -4.76
N ASP A 408 22.76 -9.40 -5.02
CA ASP A 408 22.06 -8.13 -5.03
C ASP A 408 21.12 -8.05 -6.24
N ASP A 409 21.59 -8.45 -7.43
CA ASP A 409 20.77 -8.57 -8.64
C ASP A 409 19.59 -9.55 -8.44
N PHE A 410 19.83 -10.67 -7.71
CA PHE A 410 18.76 -11.61 -7.39
C PHE A 410 17.75 -11.02 -6.40
N GLU A 411 18.20 -10.36 -5.34
CA GLU A 411 17.30 -9.76 -4.36
C GLU A 411 16.41 -8.68 -4.98
N GLU A 412 16.93 -7.86 -5.88
CA GLU A 412 16.16 -6.85 -6.61
C GLU A 412 15.14 -7.47 -7.60
N ASN A 413 15.49 -8.61 -8.20
CA ASN A 413 14.70 -9.23 -9.27
C ASN A 413 14.12 -10.61 -8.90
N TRP A 414 14.05 -10.93 -7.60
CA TRP A 414 13.73 -12.27 -7.12
C TRP A 414 12.43 -12.84 -7.70
N LEU A 415 11.38 -12.03 -7.83
CA LEU A 415 10.08 -12.48 -8.31
C LEU A 415 10.13 -12.90 -9.78
N PHE A 416 10.77 -12.07 -10.62
CA PHE A 416 11.01 -12.42 -12.03
C PHE A 416 11.84 -13.69 -12.15
N VAL A 417 12.96 -13.76 -11.45
CA VAL A 417 13.87 -14.92 -11.49
C VAL A 417 13.14 -16.18 -10.99
N TYR A 418 12.39 -16.05 -9.89
CA TYR A 418 11.64 -17.15 -9.30
C TYR A 418 10.59 -17.70 -10.26
N GLU A 419 9.77 -16.85 -10.88
CA GLU A 419 8.68 -17.31 -11.77
C GLU A 419 9.22 -17.86 -13.09
N VAL A 420 10.33 -17.35 -13.61
CA VAL A 420 10.90 -17.73 -14.91
C VAL A 420 11.75 -19.00 -14.84
N LEU A 421 12.55 -19.19 -13.78
CA LEU A 421 13.47 -20.32 -13.67
C LEU A 421 12.83 -21.57 -13.05
N THR A 422 13.36 -22.73 -13.42
CA THR A 422 12.95 -24.02 -12.87
C THR A 422 13.71 -24.35 -11.58
N VAL A 423 13.20 -25.30 -10.81
CA VAL A 423 13.74 -25.76 -9.50
C VAL A 423 15.26 -26.00 -9.50
N GLY A 424 15.83 -26.46 -10.62
CA GLY A 424 17.25 -26.82 -10.73
C GLY A 424 18.24 -25.67 -10.59
N PHE A 425 17.78 -24.43 -10.78
CA PHE A 425 18.62 -23.23 -10.69
C PHE A 425 18.81 -22.72 -9.27
N PHE A 426 17.90 -23.02 -8.35
CA PHE A 426 17.97 -22.58 -6.94
C PHE A 426 18.86 -23.49 -6.12
N LYS A 427 20.11 -23.05 -5.88
CA LYS A 427 21.15 -23.79 -5.14
C LYS A 427 21.82 -22.89 -4.11
N GLY A 428 22.53 -23.48 -3.14
CA GLY A 428 23.28 -22.73 -2.12
C GLY A 428 22.36 -21.86 -1.25
N ASP A 429 22.66 -20.58 -1.16
CA ASP A 429 21.92 -19.61 -0.35
C ASP A 429 20.47 -19.44 -0.79
N ASN A 430 20.15 -19.85 -2.03
CA ASN A 430 18.79 -19.83 -2.58
C ASN A 430 18.01 -21.14 -2.34
N SER A 431 18.44 -21.98 -1.39
CA SER A 431 17.80 -23.29 -1.10
C SER A 431 16.36 -23.18 -0.65
N ASP A 432 15.99 -22.11 0.07
CA ASP A 432 14.62 -21.88 0.56
C ASP A 432 13.66 -21.65 -0.61
N TRP A 433 14.07 -20.89 -1.63
CA TRP A 433 13.32 -20.71 -2.87
C TRP A 433 13.10 -22.01 -3.62
N LYS A 434 14.09 -22.91 -3.58
CA LYS A 434 13.97 -24.26 -4.13
C LYS A 434 12.87 -25.07 -3.45
N ILE A 435 12.74 -24.95 -2.12
CA ILE A 435 11.70 -25.65 -1.36
C ILE A 435 10.32 -25.14 -1.81
N LEU A 436 10.11 -23.83 -1.87
CA LEU A 436 8.85 -23.23 -2.33
C LEU A 436 8.49 -23.69 -3.74
N LYS A 437 9.45 -23.61 -4.67
CA LYS A 437 9.24 -24.02 -6.07
C LYS A 437 8.92 -25.50 -6.23
N LYS A 438 9.54 -26.39 -5.41
CA LYS A 438 9.22 -27.84 -5.38
C LYS A 438 7.79 -28.12 -4.91
N ASN A 439 7.25 -27.29 -4.06
CA ASN A 439 5.88 -27.41 -3.56
C ASN A 439 4.86 -26.73 -4.47
N GLY A 440 5.28 -26.30 -5.68
CA GLY A 440 4.37 -25.72 -6.67
C GLY A 440 3.91 -24.31 -6.35
N ILE A 441 4.57 -23.62 -5.41
CA ILE A 441 4.22 -22.24 -5.08
C ILE A 441 4.53 -21.32 -6.27
N SER A 442 3.56 -20.54 -6.70
CA SER A 442 3.66 -19.45 -7.67
C SER A 442 3.01 -18.20 -7.09
N PHE A 443 3.53 -17.05 -7.45
CA PHE A 443 3.01 -15.73 -7.05
C PHE A 443 2.16 -15.10 -8.17
N LEU A 444 1.96 -15.80 -9.27
CA LEU A 444 1.07 -15.38 -10.35
C LEU A 444 -0.27 -16.11 -10.26
N LYS A 445 -1.37 -15.42 -10.54
CA LYS A 445 -2.70 -16.03 -10.61
C LYS A 445 -2.76 -17.07 -11.72
N GLU A 446 -3.36 -18.23 -11.44
CA GLU A 446 -3.43 -19.35 -12.39
C GLU A 446 -4.20 -19.03 -13.67
N ASP A 447 -5.24 -18.21 -13.57
CA ASP A 447 -6.08 -17.79 -14.70
C ASP A 447 -5.37 -16.86 -15.68
N ILE A 448 -4.26 -16.25 -15.24
CA ILE A 448 -3.48 -15.31 -16.03
C ILE A 448 -2.17 -15.94 -16.53
N VAL A 449 -1.70 -16.99 -15.90
CA VAL A 449 -0.47 -17.74 -16.25
C VAL A 449 -0.80 -19.01 -17.01
#